data_497ecc60970bbea473b305097ff8f77d
#
_entry.id   497ecc60970bbea473b305097ff8f77d
#
_cell.length_a   1.000
_cell.length_b   1.000
_cell.length_c   1.000
_cell.angle_alpha   90.00
_cell.angle_beta   90.00
_cell.angle_gamma   90.00
#
_symmetry.space_group_name_H-M   'P 1'
#
loop_
_entity.id
_entity.type
_entity.pdbx_description
1 polymer ?
#
loop_
_entity_poly.entity_id
_entity_poly.type
_entity_poly.pdbx_seq_one_letter_code
_entity_poly.pdbx_strand_id
1 'polypeptide(L)'
;MRLSYGEGAFILFCVGMFFVNAKATLFLFVVPLIFSRMVMMVGNWAQHSFIDKNNPEDNFTSAITCINTGYNKMCWNDGYHTVHHLRPSMHYTDIPVEFMKLKNEFVQKKALIFDGIHYLHIFIYLMTKRYDKLADNLVNIDNTFSSKEEAIALMKERTKKIKLPA
;
A
#
# COMPACT_ATOMS: atom_id res chain seq x y z
N MET A 1 -21.23 12.22 -0.62
CA MET A 1 -21.71 13.59 -0.41
C MET A 1 -20.81 14.45 0.49
N ARG A 2 -20.52 14.09 1.77
CA ARG A 2 -19.71 14.96 2.66
C ARG A 2 -18.30 15.26 2.13
N LEU A 3 -17.63 14.30 1.51
CA LEU A 3 -16.29 14.46 0.93
C LEU A 3 -16.30 15.48 -0.22
N SER A 4 -17.27 15.38 -1.11
CA SER A 4 -17.43 16.30 -2.27
C SER A 4 -17.68 17.75 -1.85
N TYR A 5 -18.39 17.98 -0.74
CA TYR A 5 -18.58 19.35 -0.21
C TYR A 5 -17.27 19.91 0.36
N GLY A 6 -16.48 19.08 1.07
CA GLY A 6 -15.17 19.49 1.59
C GLY A 6 -14.18 19.84 0.49
N GLU A 7 -14.11 19.03 -0.54
CA GLU A 7 -13.25 19.28 -1.71
C GLU A 7 -13.70 20.52 -2.48
N GLY A 8 -15.01 20.67 -2.69
CA GLY A 8 -15.58 21.85 -3.35
C GLY A 8 -15.30 23.15 -2.57
N ALA A 9 -15.47 23.13 -1.24
CA ALA A 9 -15.16 24.27 -0.39
C ALA A 9 -13.68 24.64 -0.43
N PHE A 10 -12.78 23.64 -0.41
CA PHE A 10 -11.35 23.89 -0.53
C PHE A 10 -10.96 24.48 -1.89
N ILE A 11 -11.55 24.00 -2.97
CA ILE A 11 -11.31 24.55 -4.32
C ILE A 11 -11.77 25.99 -4.38
N LEU A 12 -12.98 26.31 -3.90
CA LEU A 12 -13.49 27.68 -3.84
C LEU A 12 -12.60 28.59 -3.00
N PHE A 13 -12.11 28.11 -1.86
CA PHE A 13 -11.14 28.82 -1.04
C PHE A 13 -9.85 29.12 -1.83
N CYS A 14 -9.29 28.14 -2.52
CA CYS A 14 -8.10 28.32 -3.35
C CYS A 14 -8.33 29.35 -4.48
N VAL A 15 -9.49 29.31 -5.13
CA VAL A 15 -9.87 30.29 -6.15
C VAL A 15 -9.93 31.69 -5.56
N GLY A 16 -10.55 31.87 -4.40
CA GLY A 16 -10.58 33.18 -3.72
C GLY A 16 -9.18 33.68 -3.34
N MET A 17 -8.36 32.80 -2.75
CA MET A 17 -6.98 33.13 -2.36
C MET A 17 -6.07 33.43 -3.56
N PHE A 18 -6.36 32.89 -4.73
CA PHE A 18 -5.61 33.16 -5.95
C PHE A 18 -5.70 34.64 -6.37
N PHE A 19 -6.85 35.29 -6.14
CA PHE A 19 -7.03 36.74 -6.39
C PHE A 19 -6.33 37.61 -5.33
N VAL A 20 -6.04 37.08 -4.13
CA VAL A 20 -5.30 37.77 -3.08
C VAL A 20 -3.79 37.68 -3.34
N ASN A 21 -3.28 36.47 -3.53
CA ASN A 21 -1.86 36.23 -3.85
C ASN A 21 -1.70 34.89 -4.58
N ALA A 22 -1.61 34.94 -5.89
CA ALA A 22 -1.50 33.75 -6.74
C ALA A 22 -0.28 32.87 -6.41
N LYS A 23 0.90 33.50 -6.16
CA LYS A 23 2.12 32.73 -5.83
C LYS A 23 1.99 32.01 -4.50
N ALA A 24 1.54 32.70 -3.46
CA ALA A 24 1.34 32.08 -2.14
C ALA A 24 0.30 30.97 -2.23
N THR A 25 -0.81 31.17 -2.92
CA THR A 25 -1.87 30.16 -3.11
C THR A 25 -1.32 28.91 -3.81
N LEU A 26 -0.55 29.09 -4.88
CA LEU A 26 0.06 28.00 -5.62
C LEU A 26 0.96 27.15 -4.70
N PHE A 27 1.90 27.78 -3.99
CA PHE A 27 2.92 27.05 -3.23
C PHE A 27 2.43 26.54 -1.88
N LEU A 28 1.47 27.19 -1.23
CA LEU A 28 0.99 26.78 0.10
C LEU A 28 -0.20 25.82 0.04
N PHE A 29 -1.01 25.84 -1.02
CA PHE A 29 -2.21 25.03 -1.10
C PHE A 29 -2.22 24.08 -2.30
N VAL A 30 -1.97 24.58 -3.53
CA VAL A 30 -2.14 23.77 -4.74
C VAL A 30 -1.02 22.73 -4.89
N VAL A 31 0.23 23.16 -4.80
CA VAL A 31 1.40 22.24 -4.93
C VAL A 31 1.39 21.17 -3.85
N PRO A 32 1.23 21.47 -2.54
CA PRO A 32 1.13 20.44 -1.50
C PRO A 32 -0.05 19.50 -1.69
N LEU A 33 -1.20 19.99 -2.15
CA LEU A 33 -2.35 19.14 -2.44
C LEU A 33 -2.03 18.14 -3.55
N ILE A 34 -1.52 18.60 -4.68
CA ILE A 34 -1.17 17.73 -5.81
C ILE A 34 -0.11 16.71 -5.38
N PHE A 35 0.96 17.18 -4.73
CA PHE A 35 2.04 16.32 -4.27
C PHE A 35 1.55 15.24 -3.29
N SER A 36 0.76 15.62 -2.28
CA SER A 36 0.22 14.65 -1.32
C SER A 36 -0.69 13.62 -1.98
N ARG A 37 -1.53 14.04 -2.93
CA ARG A 37 -2.38 13.11 -3.70
C ARG A 37 -1.54 12.13 -4.54
N MET A 38 -0.48 12.60 -5.19
CA MET A 38 0.43 11.74 -5.95
C MET A 38 1.11 10.70 -5.04
N VAL A 39 1.64 11.13 -3.89
CA VAL A 39 2.28 10.22 -2.93
C VAL A 39 1.29 9.19 -2.38
N MET A 40 0.08 9.61 -2.02
CA MET A 40 -0.98 8.70 -1.59
C MET A 40 -1.35 7.68 -2.67
N MET A 41 -1.46 8.11 -3.94
CA MET A 41 -1.75 7.20 -5.07
C MET A 41 -0.65 6.17 -5.27
N VAL A 42 0.62 6.58 -5.17
CA VAL A 42 1.77 5.66 -5.24
C VAL A 42 1.73 4.65 -4.10
N GLY A 43 1.45 5.10 -2.87
CA GLY A 43 1.32 4.24 -1.69
C GLY A 43 0.19 3.22 -1.87
N ASN A 44 -1.01 3.69 -2.19
CA ASN A 44 -2.18 2.85 -2.40
C ASN A 44 -1.97 1.82 -3.52
N TRP A 45 -1.37 2.25 -4.64
CA TRP A 45 -1.02 1.33 -5.73
C TRP A 45 -0.05 0.24 -5.26
N ALA A 46 0.98 0.60 -4.50
CA ALA A 46 1.96 -0.37 -3.99
C ALA A 46 1.34 -1.34 -2.98
N GLN A 47 0.43 -0.87 -2.11
CA GLN A 47 -0.31 -1.70 -1.15
C GLN A 47 -1.10 -2.82 -1.83
N HIS A 48 -1.57 -2.58 -3.05
CA HIS A 48 -2.40 -3.50 -3.84
C HIS A 48 -1.73 -4.00 -5.14
N SER A 49 -0.40 -3.99 -5.22
CA SER A 49 0.32 -4.32 -6.46
C SER A 49 0.38 -5.82 -6.78
N PHE A 50 0.06 -6.70 -5.84
CA PHE A 50 0.21 -8.15 -5.97
C PHE A 50 -1.13 -8.89 -5.84
N ILE A 51 -2.15 -8.46 -6.55
CA ILE A 51 -3.49 -9.05 -6.47
C ILE A 51 -3.51 -10.44 -7.13
N ASP A 52 -4.03 -11.43 -6.41
CA ASP A 52 -4.35 -12.72 -7.01
C ASP A 52 -5.59 -12.60 -7.88
N LYS A 53 -5.40 -12.70 -9.21
CA LYS A 53 -6.49 -12.62 -10.19
C LYS A 53 -7.57 -13.69 -10.02
N ASN A 54 -7.24 -14.83 -9.38
CA ASN A 54 -8.18 -15.93 -9.17
C ASN A 54 -9.05 -15.71 -7.93
N ASN A 55 -8.59 -14.86 -7.00
CA ASN A 55 -9.31 -14.53 -5.77
C ASN A 55 -9.09 -13.07 -5.35
N PRO A 56 -9.52 -12.09 -6.15
CA PRO A 56 -9.24 -10.67 -5.94
C PRO A 56 -9.91 -10.09 -4.68
N GLU A 57 -10.96 -10.74 -4.16
CA GLU A 57 -11.68 -10.34 -2.96
C GLU A 57 -10.99 -10.78 -1.64
N ASP A 58 -9.99 -11.68 -1.72
CA ASP A 58 -9.29 -12.17 -0.54
C ASP A 58 -8.27 -11.12 -0.06
N ASN A 59 -8.50 -10.56 1.12
CA ASN A 59 -7.67 -9.53 1.72
C ASN A 59 -6.19 -9.95 1.91
N PHE A 60 -5.90 -11.24 2.09
CA PHE A 60 -4.53 -11.75 2.22
C PHE A 60 -3.77 -11.76 0.90
N THR A 61 -4.47 -11.78 -0.22
CA THR A 61 -3.88 -11.86 -1.57
C THR A 61 -4.15 -10.63 -2.43
N SER A 62 -4.92 -9.67 -1.90
CA SER A 62 -5.20 -8.37 -2.55
C SER A 62 -4.44 -7.21 -1.92
N ALA A 63 -3.83 -7.41 -0.75
CA ALA A 63 -3.03 -6.41 -0.06
C ALA A 63 -1.71 -7.01 0.44
N ILE A 64 -0.71 -6.16 0.69
CA ILE A 64 0.58 -6.58 1.26
C ILE A 64 0.77 -6.03 2.67
N THR A 65 1.68 -6.66 3.40
CA THR A 65 2.10 -6.21 4.73
C THR A 65 3.58 -5.84 4.74
N CYS A 66 3.92 -4.68 5.29
CA CYS A 66 5.29 -4.21 5.51
C CYS A 66 5.56 -4.08 7.01
N ILE A 67 6.47 -4.88 7.54
CA ILE A 67 6.83 -4.91 8.97
C ILE A 67 8.20 -4.29 9.24
N ASN A 68 8.50 -3.98 10.50
CA ASN A 68 9.80 -3.52 11.00
C ASN A 68 10.36 -2.29 10.25
N THR A 69 9.49 -1.43 9.75
CA THR A 69 9.86 -0.22 9.03
C THR A 69 9.62 1.03 9.89
N GLY A 70 10.46 2.04 9.77
CA GLY A 70 10.26 3.35 10.39
C GLY A 70 8.96 4.04 9.97
N TYR A 71 8.45 3.70 8.79
CA TYR A 71 7.14 4.15 8.30
C TYR A 71 5.99 3.80 9.27
N ASN A 72 5.96 2.58 9.82
CA ASN A 72 4.92 2.15 10.75
C ASN A 72 4.85 3.02 12.01
N LYS A 73 6.00 3.52 12.48
CA LYS A 73 6.05 4.41 13.67
C LYS A 73 5.45 5.79 13.38
N MET A 74 5.59 6.28 12.15
CA MET A 74 5.13 7.60 11.73
C MET A 74 3.70 7.60 11.17
N CYS A 75 3.24 6.47 10.67
CA CYS A 75 1.97 6.31 9.95
C CYS A 75 1.06 5.26 10.59
N TRP A 76 0.94 5.28 11.93
CA TRP A 76 -0.04 4.51 12.70
C TRP A 76 -0.16 3.04 12.28
N ASN A 77 0.96 2.35 12.08
CA ASN A 77 1.02 0.94 11.66
C ASN A 77 0.32 0.63 10.33
N ASP A 78 0.17 1.62 9.42
CA ASP A 78 -0.42 1.44 8.09
C ASP A 78 0.31 0.38 7.24
N GLY A 79 1.57 0.07 7.55
CA GLY A 79 2.29 -1.05 6.92
C GLY A 79 1.63 -2.41 7.09
N TYR A 80 0.82 -2.61 8.12
CA TYR A 80 0.03 -3.84 8.32
C TYR A 80 -1.28 -3.81 7.52
N HIS A 81 -1.22 -3.44 6.26
CA HIS A 81 -2.37 -3.10 5.43
C HIS A 81 -3.37 -4.24 5.24
N THR A 82 -2.90 -5.48 5.14
CA THR A 82 -3.77 -6.67 5.10
C THR A 82 -4.67 -6.74 6.34
N VAL A 83 -4.12 -6.52 7.54
CA VAL A 83 -4.90 -6.52 8.79
C VAL A 83 -5.88 -5.36 8.83
N HIS A 84 -5.48 -4.18 8.32
CA HIS A 84 -6.39 -3.05 8.20
C HIS A 84 -7.61 -3.39 7.33
N HIS A 85 -7.45 -4.09 6.22
CA HIS A 85 -8.57 -4.57 5.41
C HIS A 85 -9.49 -5.57 6.14
N LEU A 86 -8.90 -6.48 6.93
CA LEU A 86 -9.66 -7.46 7.71
C LEU A 86 -10.40 -6.83 8.89
N ARG A 87 -9.84 -5.78 9.49
CA ARG A 87 -10.31 -5.13 10.72
C ARG A 87 -10.24 -3.59 10.61
N PRO A 88 -11.01 -2.96 9.71
CA PRO A 88 -10.86 -1.53 9.39
C PRO A 88 -11.15 -0.58 10.55
N SER A 89 -11.87 -1.03 11.57
CA SER A 89 -12.16 -0.23 12.80
C SER A 89 -11.22 -0.54 13.98
N MET A 90 -10.22 -1.42 13.79
CA MET A 90 -9.27 -1.74 14.85
C MET A 90 -8.35 -0.56 15.15
N HIS A 91 -8.07 -0.30 16.43
CA HIS A 91 -7.12 0.73 16.79
C HIS A 91 -5.70 0.34 16.32
N TYR A 92 -4.95 1.29 15.80
CA TYR A 92 -3.65 1.04 15.16
C TYR A 92 -2.62 0.36 16.07
N THR A 93 -2.70 0.53 17.40
CA THR A 93 -1.82 -0.14 18.37
C THR A 93 -2.05 -1.64 18.46
N ASP A 94 -3.22 -2.11 18.12
CA ASP A 94 -3.62 -3.52 18.24
C ASP A 94 -3.37 -4.31 16.96
N ILE A 95 -3.18 -3.60 15.84
CA ILE A 95 -2.95 -4.20 14.51
C ILE A 95 -1.73 -5.17 14.50
N PRO A 96 -0.55 -4.83 15.06
CA PRO A 96 0.57 -5.76 15.09
C PRO A 96 0.30 -7.04 15.90
N VAL A 97 -0.49 -6.94 16.97
CA VAL A 97 -0.89 -8.08 17.78
C VAL A 97 -1.84 -8.99 17.01
N GLU A 98 -2.80 -8.39 16.30
CA GLU A 98 -3.73 -9.15 15.44
C GLU A 98 -3.00 -9.82 14.27
N PHE A 99 -2.02 -9.16 13.65
CA PHE A 99 -1.15 -9.75 12.63
C PHE A 99 -0.50 -11.05 13.13
N MET A 100 0.03 -11.06 14.36
CA MET A 100 0.66 -12.26 14.93
C MET A 100 -0.33 -13.40 15.14
N LYS A 101 -1.60 -13.13 15.47
CA LYS A 101 -2.65 -14.15 15.61
C LYS A 101 -3.03 -14.79 14.27
N LEU A 102 -2.97 -14.00 13.19
CA LEU A 102 -3.35 -14.41 11.84
C LEU A 102 -2.19 -15.10 11.07
N LYS A 103 -1.08 -15.44 11.75
CA LYS A 103 0.10 -16.02 11.10
C LYS A 103 -0.22 -17.21 10.19
N ASN A 104 -1.08 -18.12 10.65
CA ASN A 104 -1.42 -19.33 9.91
C ASN A 104 -2.16 -19.02 8.60
N GLU A 105 -3.05 -18.04 8.61
CA GLU A 105 -3.80 -17.57 7.43
C GLU A 105 -2.84 -16.92 6.41
N PHE A 106 -1.88 -16.12 6.87
CA PHE A 106 -0.85 -15.54 6.01
C PHE A 106 -0.03 -16.64 5.28
N VAL A 107 0.33 -17.72 5.99
CA VAL A 107 1.05 -18.87 5.43
C VAL A 107 0.17 -19.61 4.41
N GLN A 108 -1.06 -20.00 4.78
CA GLN A 108 -1.97 -20.75 3.92
C GLN A 108 -2.31 -20.03 2.61
N LYS A 109 -2.45 -18.70 2.68
CA LYS A 109 -2.79 -17.84 1.54
C LYS A 109 -1.58 -17.39 0.72
N LYS A 110 -0.36 -17.76 1.12
CA LYS A 110 0.89 -17.23 0.52
C LYS A 110 0.83 -15.70 0.42
N ALA A 111 0.42 -15.05 1.52
CA ALA A 111 0.35 -13.60 1.61
C ALA A 111 1.76 -13.00 1.61
N LEU A 112 1.95 -11.86 0.95
CA LEU A 112 3.26 -11.23 0.83
C LEU A 112 3.52 -10.29 2.00
N ILE A 113 4.57 -10.58 2.75
CA ILE A 113 5.01 -9.81 3.91
C ILE A 113 6.45 -9.36 3.63
N PHE A 114 6.72 -8.07 3.73
CA PHE A 114 8.05 -7.51 3.52
C PHE A 114 8.60 -6.94 4.83
N ASP A 115 9.89 -7.19 5.08
CA ASP A 115 10.61 -6.72 6.26
C ASP A 115 11.54 -5.54 5.92
N GLY A 116 11.55 -4.52 6.78
CA GLY A 116 12.46 -3.38 6.69
C GLY A 116 12.22 -2.40 5.55
N ILE A 117 11.30 -2.68 4.63
CA ILE A 117 10.93 -1.84 3.50
C ILE A 117 9.45 -1.43 3.57
N HIS A 118 9.10 -0.32 2.92
CA HIS A 118 7.73 0.17 2.84
C HIS A 118 7.28 0.43 1.39
N TYR A 119 6.06 0.88 1.20
CA TYR A 119 5.39 0.99 -0.11
C TYR A 119 6.16 1.76 -1.18
N LEU A 120 6.92 2.80 -0.83
CA LEU A 120 7.76 3.51 -1.81
C LEU A 120 8.89 2.62 -2.36
N HIS A 121 9.52 1.78 -1.51
CA HIS A 121 10.51 0.82 -1.97
C HIS A 121 9.86 -0.23 -2.88
N ILE A 122 8.67 -0.75 -2.47
CA ILE A 122 7.90 -1.69 -3.30
C ILE A 122 7.62 -1.08 -4.68
N PHE A 123 7.10 0.16 -4.71
CA PHE A 123 6.85 0.89 -5.96
C PHE A 123 8.11 0.99 -6.82
N ILE A 124 9.22 1.47 -6.27
CA ILE A 124 10.49 1.63 -7.00
C ILE A 124 10.98 0.28 -7.55
N TYR A 125 10.98 -0.78 -6.73
CA TYR A 125 11.44 -2.10 -7.14
C TYR A 125 10.55 -2.71 -8.23
N LEU A 126 9.24 -2.48 -8.18
CA LEU A 126 8.33 -2.93 -9.25
C LEU A 126 8.53 -2.14 -10.54
N MET A 127 8.64 -0.80 -10.47
CA MET A 127 8.88 0.03 -11.65
C MET A 127 10.22 -0.29 -12.33
N THR A 128 11.23 -0.65 -11.55
CA THR A 128 12.55 -1.05 -12.04
C THR A 128 12.68 -2.57 -12.27
N LYS A 129 11.60 -3.34 -12.09
CA LYS A 129 11.55 -4.82 -12.24
C LYS A 129 12.55 -5.57 -11.35
N ARG A 130 12.91 -4.99 -10.20
CA ARG A 130 13.85 -5.55 -9.24
C ARG A 130 13.17 -6.54 -8.28
N TYR A 131 12.60 -7.63 -8.85
CA TYR A 131 11.99 -8.71 -8.06
C TYR A 131 12.99 -9.43 -7.16
N ASP A 132 14.27 -9.41 -7.50
CA ASP A 132 15.38 -9.88 -6.67
C ASP A 132 15.40 -9.14 -5.32
N LYS A 133 15.28 -7.81 -5.34
CA LYS A 133 15.25 -6.96 -4.14
C LYS A 133 13.99 -7.14 -3.33
N LEU A 134 12.86 -7.34 -3.97
CA LEU A 134 11.61 -7.68 -3.28
C LEU A 134 11.74 -9.01 -2.54
N ALA A 135 12.31 -10.03 -3.19
CA ALA A 135 12.51 -11.34 -2.58
C ALA A 135 13.56 -11.33 -1.46
N ASP A 136 14.58 -10.44 -1.53
CA ASP A 136 15.56 -10.25 -0.45
C ASP A 136 14.92 -9.73 0.85
N ASN A 137 13.81 -9.00 0.74
CA ASN A 137 13.08 -8.43 1.87
C ASN A 137 11.77 -9.19 2.19
N LEU A 138 11.48 -10.29 1.49
CA LEU A 138 10.29 -11.08 1.73
C LEU A 138 10.46 -11.96 2.97
N VAL A 139 9.49 -11.91 3.87
CA VAL A 139 9.46 -12.77 5.06
C VAL A 139 8.90 -14.14 4.68
N ASN A 140 9.74 -15.17 4.74
CA ASN A 140 9.32 -16.54 4.45
C ASN A 140 8.90 -17.26 5.75
N ILE A 141 7.66 -17.01 6.19
CA ILE A 141 7.12 -17.62 7.42
C ILE A 141 6.92 -19.12 7.18
N ASP A 142 7.40 -19.94 8.13
CA ASP A 142 7.24 -21.41 8.16
C ASP A 142 7.59 -22.08 6.81
N ASN A 143 8.56 -21.54 6.08
CA ASN A 143 8.97 -22.01 4.76
C ASN A 143 7.80 -22.07 3.75
N THR A 144 6.92 -21.09 3.79
CA THR A 144 5.80 -20.91 2.83
C THR A 144 6.27 -21.00 1.37
N PHE A 145 7.47 -20.50 1.09
CA PHE A 145 8.16 -20.61 -0.20
C PHE A 145 9.36 -21.54 -0.07
N SER A 146 9.44 -22.54 -0.95
CA SER A 146 10.54 -23.51 -0.97
C SER A 146 11.85 -22.89 -1.45
N SER A 147 11.79 -21.82 -2.25
CA SER A 147 12.95 -21.08 -2.74
C SER A 147 12.63 -19.61 -3.03
N LYS A 148 13.70 -18.82 -3.18
CA LYS A 148 13.60 -17.42 -3.60
C LYS A 148 12.99 -17.30 -5.00
N GLU A 149 13.29 -18.23 -5.89
CA GLU A 149 12.79 -18.28 -7.26
C GLU A 149 11.27 -18.50 -7.28
N GLU A 150 10.73 -19.37 -6.40
CA GLU A 150 9.30 -19.57 -6.25
C GLU A 150 8.60 -18.26 -5.84
N ALA A 151 9.13 -17.57 -4.85
CA ALA A 151 8.60 -16.29 -4.41
C ALA A 151 8.62 -15.23 -5.52
N ILE A 152 9.73 -15.15 -6.29
CA ILE A 152 9.84 -14.26 -7.45
C ILE A 152 8.81 -14.63 -8.53
N ALA A 153 8.63 -15.92 -8.80
CA ALA A 153 7.64 -16.39 -9.78
C ALA A 153 6.22 -15.98 -9.39
N LEU A 154 5.84 -16.16 -8.12
CA LEU A 154 4.55 -15.72 -7.60
C LEU A 154 4.36 -14.21 -7.72
N MET A 155 5.35 -13.42 -7.30
CA MET A 155 5.30 -11.96 -7.41
C MET A 155 5.14 -11.49 -8.86
N LYS A 156 5.87 -12.10 -9.80
CA LYS A 156 5.74 -11.83 -11.23
C LYS A 156 4.37 -12.23 -11.77
N GLU A 157 3.79 -13.32 -11.29
CA GLU A 157 2.44 -13.72 -11.71
C GLU A 157 1.40 -12.73 -11.25
N ARG A 158 1.42 -12.35 -9.98
CA ARG A 158 0.46 -11.41 -9.38
C ARG A 158 0.57 -9.98 -9.92
N THR A 159 1.67 -9.63 -10.58
CA THR A 159 1.86 -8.32 -11.24
C THR A 159 1.57 -8.33 -12.74
N LYS A 160 1.13 -9.45 -13.32
CA LYS A 160 0.70 -9.50 -14.71
C LYS A 160 -0.59 -8.72 -14.92
N LYS A 161 -0.68 -8.03 -16.07
CA LYS A 161 -1.90 -7.32 -16.46
C LYS A 161 -3.11 -8.26 -16.44
N ILE A 162 -4.13 -7.89 -15.70
CA ILE A 162 -5.41 -8.57 -15.68
C ILE A 162 -6.17 -8.19 -16.96
N LYS A 163 -6.55 -9.18 -17.76
CA LYS A 163 -7.46 -8.97 -18.89
C LYS A 163 -8.87 -8.99 -18.32
N LEU A 164 -9.55 -7.85 -18.33
CA LEU A 164 -10.98 -7.81 -18.02
C LEU A 164 -11.74 -8.48 -19.17
N PRO A 165 -12.78 -9.26 -18.87
CA PRO A 165 -13.69 -9.74 -19.90
C PRO A 165 -14.28 -8.54 -20.65
N ALA A 166 -14.39 -8.68 -21.98
CA ALA A 166 -14.97 -7.65 -22.85
C ALA A 166 -16.46 -7.51 -22.61
#